data_3dfaf76e8d5ec90a42ee7f6ed60385ae
#
_entry.id   3dfaf76e8d5ec90a42ee7f6ed60385ae
#
_cell.length_a   1.000
_cell.length_b   1.000
_cell.length_c   1.000
_cell.angle_alpha   90.00
_cell.angle_beta   90.00
_cell.angle_gamma   90.00
#
_symmetry.space_group_name_H-M   'P 1'
#
loop_
_entity.id
_entity.type
_entity.pdbx_description
1 polymer ?
#
loop_
_entity_poly.entity_id
_entity_poly.type
_entity_poly.pdbx_seq_one_letter_code
_entity_poly.pdbx_strand_id
1 'polypeptide(L)'
;IKSIKKKNLIFIMNSPNNPSGTICKNLKELAAVAKKYKLIVLSDEIYTDLTFCNKYDSISKFYPERTFISGGLSKWCGAGGWRVGFFAVPNPLSELLDNIKTLASESYSTVNSPAQFAAVEAYEGDYKEYKETTINILRSVGNYVYENLKSNKVLINPPQGAFYLMP
;
A
#
# COMPACT_ATOMS: atom_id res chain seq x y z
N ILE A 1 12.47 -8.16 17.57
CA ILE A 1 13.35 -8.80 16.56
C ILE A 1 14.51 -9.51 17.28
N LYS A 2 15.21 -8.88 18.25
CA LYS A 2 16.34 -9.50 18.98
C LYS A 2 15.99 -10.83 19.67
N SER A 3 14.73 -11.01 20.08
CA SER A 3 14.23 -12.23 20.75
C SER A 3 13.82 -13.35 19.78
N ILE A 4 13.72 -13.06 18.48
CA ILE A 4 13.28 -14.02 17.48
C ILE A 4 14.49 -14.71 16.87
N LYS A 5 14.66 -16.01 17.12
CA LYS A 5 15.77 -16.83 16.61
C LYS A 5 15.60 -17.31 15.16
N LYS A 6 14.52 -16.93 14.46
CA LYS A 6 14.24 -17.35 13.06
C LYS A 6 15.06 -16.52 12.07
N LYS A 7 15.58 -17.19 11.02
CA LYS A 7 16.47 -16.57 10.02
C LYS A 7 15.70 -15.77 8.93
N ASN A 8 14.48 -16.15 8.62
CA ASN A 8 13.70 -15.53 7.53
C ASN A 8 12.49 -14.83 8.14
N LEU A 9 12.55 -13.51 8.20
CA LEU A 9 11.48 -12.67 8.71
C LEU A 9 10.99 -11.74 7.61
N ILE A 10 9.67 -11.62 7.49
CA ILE A 10 9.02 -10.64 6.64
C ILE A 10 8.40 -9.57 7.53
N PHE A 11 8.69 -8.32 7.23
CA PHE A 11 8.02 -7.16 7.81
C PHE A 11 6.96 -6.67 6.83
N ILE A 12 5.69 -6.76 7.23
CA ILE A 12 4.56 -6.26 6.43
C ILE A 12 4.21 -4.88 6.94
N MET A 13 4.15 -3.91 6.02
CA MET A 13 3.78 -2.54 6.29
C MET A 13 2.69 -2.10 5.31
N ASN A 14 1.55 -1.62 5.83
CA ASN A 14 0.49 -1.02 5.01
C ASN A 14 0.42 0.49 5.32
N SER A 15 0.66 1.31 4.30
CA SER A 15 0.65 2.78 4.42
C SER A 15 0.27 3.41 3.08
N PRO A 16 -0.78 4.27 3.03
CA PRO A 16 -1.74 4.59 4.10
C PRO A 16 -2.40 3.33 4.68
N ASN A 17 -2.70 3.35 5.96
CA ASN A 17 -3.07 2.16 6.71
C ASN A 17 -4.59 1.89 6.71
N ASN A 18 -4.95 0.65 6.51
CA ASN A 18 -6.25 0.09 6.84
C ASN A 18 -6.10 -0.67 8.19
N PRO A 19 -6.81 -0.29 9.27
CA PRO A 19 -8.01 0.58 9.30
C PRO A 19 -7.79 2.03 9.79
N SER A 20 -6.59 2.45 10.12
CA SER A 20 -6.39 3.71 10.86
C SER A 20 -6.44 4.99 9.99
N GLY A 21 -6.33 4.88 8.66
CA GLY A 21 -6.24 6.03 7.75
C GLY A 21 -4.95 6.88 7.91
N THR A 22 -3.97 6.38 8.67
CA THR A 22 -2.72 7.10 8.95
C THR A 22 -1.60 6.73 7.99
N ILE A 23 -0.61 7.60 7.87
CA ILE A 23 0.58 7.41 7.04
C ILE A 23 1.80 7.18 7.93
N CYS A 24 2.60 6.19 7.59
CA CYS A 24 3.89 5.96 8.26
C CYS A 24 4.88 7.07 7.88
N LYS A 25 5.38 7.81 8.89
CA LYS A 25 6.32 8.93 8.68
C LYS A 25 7.79 8.51 8.89
N ASN A 26 8.05 7.44 9.65
CA ASN A 26 9.40 7.04 10.06
C ASN A 26 10.01 5.99 9.10
N LEU A 27 9.83 6.18 7.79
CA LEU A 27 10.23 5.19 6.77
C LEU A 27 11.74 4.95 6.75
N LYS A 28 12.54 6.01 6.92
CA LYS A 28 14.00 5.92 6.91
C LYS A 28 14.52 5.13 8.10
N GLU A 29 13.98 5.36 9.28
CA GLU A 29 14.33 4.65 10.52
C GLU A 29 13.90 3.18 10.45
N LEU A 30 12.69 2.92 9.94
CA LEU A 30 12.19 1.56 9.73
C LEU A 30 13.04 0.81 8.71
N ALA A 31 13.40 1.44 7.61
CA ALA A 31 14.29 0.88 6.60
C ALA A 31 15.68 0.55 7.19
N ALA A 32 16.23 1.43 8.02
CA ALA A 32 17.50 1.18 8.69
C ALA A 32 17.45 -0.05 9.62
N VAL A 33 16.34 -0.21 10.35
CA VAL A 33 16.10 -1.41 11.17
C VAL A 33 15.94 -2.64 10.31
N ALA A 34 15.11 -2.57 9.25
CA ALA A 34 14.90 -3.67 8.31
C ALA A 34 16.23 -4.13 7.68
N LYS A 35 17.05 -3.18 7.24
CA LYS A 35 18.39 -3.44 6.68
C LYS A 35 19.33 -4.09 7.70
N LYS A 36 19.39 -3.57 8.92
CA LYS A 36 20.22 -4.12 10.01
C LYS A 36 19.91 -5.59 10.28
N TYR A 37 18.64 -5.97 10.24
CA TYR A 37 18.19 -7.34 10.50
C TYR A 37 17.94 -8.17 9.23
N LYS A 38 18.30 -7.65 8.06
CA LYS A 38 18.14 -8.30 6.75
C LYS A 38 16.71 -8.79 6.52
N LEU A 39 15.71 -8.02 6.97
CA LEU A 39 14.31 -8.36 6.77
C LEU A 39 13.94 -8.26 5.28
N ILE A 40 13.02 -9.10 4.85
CA ILE A 40 12.25 -8.83 3.63
C ILE A 40 11.11 -7.91 4.04
N VAL A 41 10.86 -6.84 3.28
CA VAL A 41 9.76 -5.92 3.52
C VAL A 41 8.69 -6.11 2.45
N LEU A 42 7.46 -6.38 2.86
CA LEU A 42 6.27 -6.21 2.02
C LEU A 42 5.68 -4.83 2.32
N SER A 43 5.79 -3.92 1.37
CA SER A 43 5.15 -2.61 1.43
C SER A 43 3.82 -2.67 0.70
N ASP A 44 2.73 -2.77 1.46
CA ASP A 44 1.39 -2.72 0.89
C ASP A 44 0.99 -1.26 0.67
N GLU A 45 1.08 -0.85 -0.59
CA GLU A 45 0.89 0.52 -1.05
C GLU A 45 -0.44 0.71 -1.82
N ILE A 46 -1.40 -0.16 -1.60
CA ILE A 46 -2.70 -0.16 -2.31
C ILE A 46 -3.48 1.16 -2.16
N TYR A 47 -3.16 1.99 -1.16
CA TYR A 47 -3.83 3.28 -0.89
C TYR A 47 -2.96 4.50 -1.19
N THR A 48 -1.79 4.36 -1.79
CA THR A 48 -0.84 5.49 -1.98
C THR A 48 -1.40 6.61 -2.85
N ASP A 49 -2.14 6.26 -3.90
CA ASP A 49 -2.84 7.23 -4.76
C ASP A 49 -4.02 7.93 -4.07
N LEU A 50 -4.36 7.56 -2.84
CA LEU A 50 -5.41 8.17 -2.02
C LEU A 50 -4.84 8.88 -0.79
N THR A 51 -3.59 9.37 -0.85
CA THR A 51 -2.99 10.17 0.23
C THR A 51 -3.51 11.60 0.21
N PHE A 52 -3.69 12.19 1.40
CA PHE A 52 -4.14 13.57 1.52
C PHE A 52 -2.99 14.57 1.60
N CYS A 53 -1.75 14.09 1.66
CA CYS A 53 -0.54 14.90 1.58
C CYS A 53 -0.04 14.98 0.12
N ASN A 54 0.68 16.06 -0.19
CA ASN A 54 1.17 16.31 -1.55
C ASN A 54 2.26 15.34 -1.99
N LYS A 55 2.83 14.57 -1.08
CA LYS A 55 3.92 13.65 -1.38
C LYS A 55 3.86 12.43 -0.48
N TYR A 56 3.81 11.27 -1.08
CA TYR A 56 4.01 9.98 -0.43
C TYR A 56 5.42 9.48 -0.74
N ASP A 57 6.12 8.97 0.27
CA ASP A 57 7.38 8.25 0.09
C ASP A 57 7.17 6.76 0.39
N SER A 58 7.68 5.90 -0.49
CA SER A 58 7.74 4.46 -0.24
C SER A 58 8.97 4.10 0.60
N ILE A 59 8.85 3.08 1.43
CA ILE A 59 10.02 2.53 2.16
C ILE A 59 11.05 1.92 1.19
N SER A 60 10.64 1.52 -0.01
CA SER A 60 11.52 1.02 -1.05
C SER A 60 12.57 2.05 -1.50
N LYS A 61 12.30 3.35 -1.33
CA LYS A 61 13.27 4.42 -1.56
C LYS A 61 14.52 4.31 -0.66
N PHE A 62 14.37 3.74 0.53
CA PHE A 62 15.42 3.65 1.55
C PHE A 62 16.00 2.23 1.70
N TYR A 63 15.26 1.20 1.23
CA TYR A 63 15.68 -0.21 1.27
C TYR A 63 15.17 -0.97 0.05
N PRO A 64 15.61 -0.59 -1.18
CA PRO A 64 15.08 -1.16 -2.42
C PRO A 64 15.40 -2.63 -2.62
N GLU A 65 16.58 -3.09 -2.17
CA GLU A 65 17.09 -4.42 -2.47
C GLU A 65 16.30 -5.58 -1.82
N ARG A 66 15.51 -5.31 -0.80
CA ARG A 66 14.71 -6.34 -0.10
C ARG A 66 13.30 -5.88 0.23
N THR A 67 12.82 -4.86 -0.47
CA THR A 67 11.43 -4.40 -0.37
C THR A 67 10.69 -4.74 -1.64
N PHE A 68 9.64 -5.54 -1.52
CA PHE A 68 8.68 -5.69 -2.60
C PHE A 68 7.38 -4.96 -2.27
N ILE A 69 6.75 -4.41 -3.32
CA ILE A 69 5.58 -3.55 -3.20
C ILE A 69 4.35 -4.30 -3.69
N SER A 70 3.25 -4.24 -2.94
CA SER A 70 1.93 -4.63 -3.44
C SER A 70 1.11 -3.40 -3.79
N GLY A 71 0.39 -3.49 -4.91
CA GLY A 71 -0.48 -2.43 -5.41
C GLY A 71 -1.60 -3.00 -6.28
N GLY A 72 -2.42 -2.12 -6.84
CA GLY A 72 -3.51 -2.53 -7.72
C GLY A 72 -4.56 -1.47 -7.95
N LEU A 73 -5.57 -1.82 -8.75
CA LEU A 73 -6.64 -0.91 -9.19
C LEU A 73 -7.82 -0.82 -8.22
N SER A 74 -7.85 -1.67 -7.20
CA SER A 74 -9.05 -1.84 -6.37
C SER A 74 -9.48 -0.58 -5.63
N LYS A 75 -8.56 0.34 -5.33
CA LYS A 75 -8.82 1.46 -4.42
C LYS A 75 -8.87 2.79 -5.16
N TRP A 76 -7.77 3.26 -5.70
CA TRP A 76 -7.71 4.56 -6.36
C TRP A 76 -8.58 4.65 -7.62
N CYS A 77 -8.71 3.54 -8.34
CA CYS A 77 -9.48 3.44 -9.59
C CYS A 77 -10.93 2.95 -9.37
N GLY A 78 -11.32 2.60 -8.13
CA GLY A 78 -12.64 2.05 -7.85
C GLY A 78 -12.89 0.66 -8.46
N ALA A 79 -11.87 0.00 -9.00
CA ALA A 79 -11.97 -1.23 -9.80
C ALA A 79 -11.79 -2.52 -8.96
N GLY A 80 -12.26 -2.52 -7.71
CA GLY A 80 -12.12 -3.67 -6.81
C GLY A 80 -12.75 -4.97 -7.33
N GLY A 81 -13.85 -4.87 -8.08
CA GLY A 81 -14.53 -6.00 -8.72
C GLY A 81 -13.73 -6.64 -9.88
N TRP A 82 -12.78 -5.94 -10.46
CA TRP A 82 -11.94 -6.44 -11.58
C TRP A 82 -10.84 -7.40 -11.13
N ARG A 83 -10.53 -7.43 -9.84
CA ARG A 83 -9.55 -8.34 -9.21
C ARG A 83 -8.15 -8.23 -9.81
N VAL A 84 -7.64 -7.02 -10.03
CA VAL A 84 -6.30 -6.74 -10.54
C VAL A 84 -5.40 -6.15 -9.46
N GLY A 85 -4.30 -6.81 -9.20
CA GLY A 85 -3.22 -6.35 -8.35
C GLY A 85 -1.87 -6.79 -8.92
N PHE A 86 -0.81 -6.25 -8.36
CA PHE A 86 0.56 -6.59 -8.74
C PHE A 86 1.50 -6.63 -7.55
N PHE A 87 2.61 -7.35 -7.73
CA PHE A 87 3.80 -7.22 -6.92
C PHE A 87 4.95 -6.66 -7.76
N ALA A 88 5.57 -5.58 -7.28
CA ALA A 88 6.84 -5.12 -7.81
C ALA A 88 7.95 -5.70 -6.94
N VAL A 89 8.67 -6.69 -7.47
CA VAL A 89 9.69 -7.46 -6.76
C VAL A 89 11.07 -7.08 -7.28
N PRO A 90 12.02 -6.65 -6.44
CA PRO A 90 13.35 -6.28 -6.89
C PRO A 90 14.20 -7.50 -7.28
N ASN A 91 15.13 -7.32 -8.21
CA ASN A 91 15.98 -8.40 -8.71
C ASN A 91 16.65 -9.27 -7.63
N PRO A 92 17.16 -8.74 -6.50
CA PRO A 92 17.73 -9.58 -5.45
C PRO A 92 16.74 -10.55 -4.78
N LEU A 93 15.45 -10.43 -5.05
CA LEU A 93 14.39 -11.32 -4.59
C LEU A 93 13.76 -12.13 -5.75
N SER A 94 14.47 -12.34 -6.85
CA SER A 94 13.96 -13.09 -8.03
C SER A 94 13.49 -14.51 -7.67
N GLU A 95 14.21 -15.22 -6.81
CA GLU A 95 13.80 -16.55 -6.33
C GLU A 95 12.43 -16.51 -5.62
N LEU A 96 12.18 -15.45 -4.80
CA LEU A 96 10.87 -15.25 -4.19
C LEU A 96 9.79 -15.00 -5.25
N LEU A 97 10.11 -14.22 -6.29
CA LEU A 97 9.17 -13.94 -7.39
C LEU A 97 8.81 -15.24 -8.13
N ASP A 98 9.79 -16.11 -8.41
CA ASP A 98 9.54 -17.37 -9.13
C ASP A 98 8.66 -18.31 -8.29
N ASN A 99 8.89 -18.37 -6.98
CA ASN A 99 8.02 -19.13 -6.07
C ASN A 99 6.60 -18.56 -6.02
N ILE A 100 6.44 -17.23 -6.01
CA ILE A 100 5.11 -16.56 -6.07
C ILE A 100 4.41 -16.88 -7.39
N LYS A 101 5.12 -16.83 -8.54
CA LYS A 101 4.55 -17.20 -9.85
C LYS A 101 4.07 -18.64 -9.88
N THR A 102 4.88 -19.58 -9.38
CA THR A 102 4.49 -20.99 -9.28
C THR A 102 3.24 -21.15 -8.43
N LEU A 103 3.20 -20.54 -7.25
CA LEU A 103 2.03 -20.60 -6.37
C LEU A 103 0.79 -19.98 -7.04
N ALA A 104 0.94 -18.88 -7.75
CA ALA A 104 -0.14 -18.22 -8.47
C ALA A 104 -0.71 -19.12 -9.57
N SER A 105 0.14 -19.77 -10.37
CA SER A 105 -0.29 -20.67 -11.44
C SER A 105 -1.09 -21.86 -10.91
N GLU A 106 -0.70 -22.40 -9.76
CA GLU A 106 -1.39 -23.52 -9.12
C GLU A 106 -2.66 -23.13 -8.33
N SER A 107 -2.82 -21.83 -8.03
CA SER A 107 -3.94 -21.37 -7.19
C SER A 107 -5.09 -20.80 -8.02
N TYR A 108 -4.81 -19.81 -8.87
CA TYR A 108 -5.82 -19.07 -9.63
C TYR A 108 -5.44 -18.85 -11.10
N SER A 109 -4.33 -19.40 -11.53
CA SER A 109 -3.73 -19.36 -12.87
C SER A 109 -3.28 -17.95 -13.28
N THR A 110 -4.20 -17.02 -13.57
CA THR A 110 -3.88 -15.65 -13.98
C THR A 110 -5.07 -14.70 -13.77
N VAL A 111 -4.78 -13.41 -13.78
CA VAL A 111 -5.79 -12.37 -13.92
C VAL A 111 -6.41 -12.45 -15.32
N ASN A 112 -7.71 -12.22 -15.47
CA ASN A 112 -8.37 -12.23 -16.77
C ASN A 112 -7.76 -11.19 -17.73
N SER A 113 -7.59 -11.55 -19.00
CA SER A 113 -6.92 -10.71 -19.99
C SER A 113 -7.56 -9.34 -20.20
N PRO A 114 -8.89 -9.18 -20.30
CA PRO A 114 -9.50 -7.86 -20.41
C PRO A 114 -9.13 -6.92 -19.27
N ALA A 115 -9.07 -7.43 -18.03
CA ALA A 115 -8.68 -6.62 -16.87
C ALA A 115 -7.20 -6.24 -16.88
N GLN A 116 -6.32 -7.10 -17.45
CA GLN A 116 -4.91 -6.75 -17.63
C GLN A 116 -4.73 -5.60 -18.62
N PHE A 117 -5.42 -5.61 -19.75
CA PHE A 117 -5.40 -4.50 -20.72
C PHE A 117 -5.96 -3.21 -20.11
N ALA A 118 -7.06 -3.29 -19.37
CA ALA A 118 -7.60 -2.14 -18.65
C ALA A 118 -6.62 -1.60 -17.60
N ALA A 119 -5.81 -2.47 -16.96
CA ALA A 119 -4.78 -2.05 -16.02
C ALA A 119 -3.65 -1.28 -16.70
N VAL A 120 -3.23 -1.68 -17.91
CA VAL A 120 -2.24 -0.93 -18.70
C VAL A 120 -2.76 0.50 -18.93
N GLU A 121 -3.98 0.65 -19.44
CA GLU A 121 -4.59 1.97 -19.65
C GLU A 121 -4.68 2.78 -18.36
N ALA A 122 -5.09 2.15 -17.26
CA ALA A 122 -5.22 2.83 -15.96
C ALA A 122 -3.88 3.37 -15.41
N TYR A 123 -2.74 2.72 -15.71
CA TYR A 123 -1.43 3.17 -15.24
C TYR A 123 -0.69 4.07 -16.24
N GLU A 124 -0.97 3.98 -17.53
CA GLU A 124 -0.33 4.79 -18.57
C GLU A 124 -1.12 6.06 -18.93
N GLY A 125 -2.44 6.07 -18.68
CA GLY A 125 -3.30 7.20 -18.98
C GLY A 125 -3.15 8.37 -18.01
N ASP A 126 -3.55 9.56 -18.44
CA ASP A 126 -3.57 10.77 -17.60
C ASP A 126 -4.90 10.87 -16.83
N TYR A 127 -4.90 10.38 -15.61
CA TYR A 127 -6.04 10.42 -14.68
C TYR A 127 -5.82 11.37 -13.51
N LYS A 128 -4.99 12.39 -13.68
CA LYS A 128 -4.64 13.33 -12.60
C LYS A 128 -5.86 14.04 -12.03
N GLU A 129 -6.72 14.59 -12.87
CA GLU A 129 -7.94 15.28 -12.45
C GLU A 129 -8.88 14.35 -11.66
N TYR A 130 -9.07 13.11 -12.16
CA TYR A 130 -9.85 12.10 -11.46
C TYR A 130 -9.29 11.80 -10.07
N LYS A 131 -7.98 11.59 -9.97
CA LYS A 131 -7.30 11.31 -8.68
C LYS A 131 -7.42 12.49 -7.72
N GLU A 132 -7.17 13.70 -8.17
CA GLU A 132 -7.29 14.93 -7.37
C GLU A 132 -8.72 15.15 -6.86
N THR A 133 -9.71 14.96 -7.72
CA THR A 133 -11.14 15.06 -7.35
C THR A 133 -11.49 14.01 -6.29
N THR A 134 -11.11 12.77 -6.52
CA THR A 134 -11.34 11.66 -5.57
C THR A 134 -10.70 11.94 -4.21
N ILE A 135 -9.43 12.37 -4.19
CA ILE A 135 -8.71 12.72 -2.96
C ILE A 135 -9.42 13.87 -2.21
N ASN A 136 -9.87 14.91 -2.93
CA ASN A 136 -10.56 16.05 -2.32
C ASN A 136 -11.90 15.65 -1.69
N ILE A 137 -12.67 14.78 -2.36
CA ILE A 137 -13.93 14.25 -1.82
C ILE A 137 -13.64 13.43 -0.55
N LEU A 138 -12.71 12.47 -0.62
CA LEU A 138 -12.38 11.60 0.51
C LEU A 138 -11.83 12.40 1.70
N ARG A 139 -10.98 13.40 1.44
CA ARG A 139 -10.46 14.30 2.48
C ARG A 139 -11.58 15.08 3.15
N SER A 140 -12.50 15.65 2.37
CA SER A 140 -13.62 16.44 2.89
C SER A 140 -14.55 15.60 3.75
N VAL A 141 -14.94 14.42 3.26
CA VAL A 141 -15.78 13.47 4.02
C VAL A 141 -15.06 12.98 5.27
N GLY A 142 -13.79 12.58 5.15
CA GLY A 142 -12.99 12.12 6.28
C GLY A 142 -12.85 13.17 7.38
N ASN A 143 -12.59 14.41 7.00
CA ASN A 143 -12.51 15.53 7.96
C ASN A 143 -13.86 15.82 8.61
N TYR A 144 -14.94 15.80 7.85
CA TYR A 144 -16.29 15.97 8.40
C TYR A 144 -16.61 14.91 9.45
N VAL A 145 -16.35 13.64 9.14
CA VAL A 145 -16.58 12.54 10.09
C VAL A 145 -15.68 12.67 11.32
N TYR A 146 -14.39 12.98 11.12
CA TYR A 146 -13.44 13.21 12.20
C TYR A 146 -13.92 14.31 13.16
N GLU A 147 -14.30 15.48 12.64
CA GLU A 147 -14.74 16.61 13.46
C GLU A 147 -16.04 16.31 14.24
N ASN A 148 -16.91 15.47 13.71
CA ASN A 148 -18.15 15.09 14.36
C ASN A 148 -18.00 13.93 15.36
N LEU A 149 -16.96 13.09 15.24
CA LEU A 149 -16.71 11.97 16.15
C LEU A 149 -15.75 12.30 17.28
N LYS A 150 -14.79 13.22 17.06
CA LYS A 150 -13.81 13.55 18.09
C LYS A 150 -14.49 14.14 19.34
N SER A 151 -14.15 13.59 20.49
CA SER A 151 -14.66 14.06 21.78
C SER A 151 -13.72 13.62 22.89
N ASN A 152 -13.98 14.04 24.13
CA ASN A 152 -13.21 13.57 25.29
C ASN A 152 -13.39 12.06 25.57
N LYS A 153 -14.36 11.41 24.93
CA LYS A 153 -14.67 9.96 25.09
C LYS A 153 -14.21 9.13 23.89
N VAL A 154 -13.86 9.76 22.76
CA VAL A 154 -13.45 9.10 21.54
C VAL A 154 -12.10 9.62 21.12
N LEU A 155 -11.08 8.75 21.20
CA LEU A 155 -9.75 9.03 20.67
C LEU A 155 -9.72 8.59 19.21
N ILE A 156 -9.53 9.55 18.31
CA ILE A 156 -9.47 9.31 16.87
C ILE A 156 -8.35 10.15 16.26
N ASN A 157 -7.61 9.57 15.32
CA ASN A 157 -6.61 10.30 14.56
C ASN A 157 -7.25 11.00 13.35
N PRO A 158 -6.78 12.23 13.01
CA PRO A 158 -7.21 12.86 11.77
C PRO A 158 -6.81 12.01 10.57
N PRO A 159 -7.67 11.89 9.54
CA PRO A 159 -7.37 11.08 8.37
C PRO A 159 -6.22 11.70 7.55
N GLN A 160 -5.32 10.86 7.09
CA GLN A 160 -4.15 11.26 6.30
C GLN A 160 -4.17 10.65 4.89
N GLY A 161 -5.02 9.66 4.66
CA GLY A 161 -5.20 8.98 3.39
C GLY A 161 -6.19 7.83 3.50
N ALA A 162 -6.39 7.12 2.39
CA ALA A 162 -7.39 6.08 2.25
C ALA A 162 -8.82 6.60 2.51
N PHE A 163 -9.70 5.76 3.05
CA PHE A 163 -11.08 6.10 3.36
C PHE A 163 -11.52 5.44 4.69
N TYR A 164 -10.59 5.39 5.64
CA TYR A 164 -10.80 4.79 6.95
C TYR A 164 -10.59 5.80 8.06
N LEU A 165 -11.36 5.64 9.13
CA LEU A 165 -11.17 6.24 10.42
C LEU A 165 -11.33 5.15 11.48
N MET A 166 -10.47 5.16 12.48
CA MET A 166 -10.50 4.20 13.59
C MET A 166 -10.65 5.01 14.89
N PRO A 167 -11.87 5.12 15.41
CA PRO A 167 -12.16 5.74 16.69
C PRO A 167 -11.78 4.83 17.85
#